data_051c2ec84e3391723554eb914a609734
#
_entry.id   051c2ec84e3391723554eb914a609734
#
_cell.length_a   1.000
_cell.length_b   1.000
_cell.length_c   1.000
_cell.angle_alpha   90.00
_cell.angle_beta   90.00
_cell.angle_gamma   90.00
#
_symmetry.space_group_name_H-M   'P 1'
#
loop_
_entity.id
_entity.type
_entity.pdbx_description
1 polymer ?
#
loop_
_entity_poly.entity_id
_entity_poly.type
_entity_poly.pdbx_seq_one_letter_code
_entity_poly.pdbx_strand_id
1 'polypeptide(L)'
;MRLDGRRESSNVEDRRGLSGGAKAGIGGIGGIIIIALFTFLQGGNVGDVVNNVVQQTMQAPTETVGEENFTEEEQELASDCKKILASTEEVWTRVFQDNGWGEYQYPTLVLFTNQVNSACGSATAAVGPFYCSGDQKLYVDLSFFTQMKRQLGVEGNTFAYAYVIAHEIGHHIEYLTGTLNKAHQAMNQTDKVSANQISVRLELLADYYAGVWAHYEDAMNHSMEYGDLEKGLELAKAIGDDWLQKKAQGRATPESFTHGTSDQRKRWLKRGFETGDMRTSTFAVQNYNDL
;
A
#
# COMPACT_ATOMS: atom_id res chain seq x y z
N MET A 1 5.44 17.57 3.67
CA MET A 1 4.11 17.56 4.33
C MET A 1 4.31 17.79 5.82
N ARG A 2 3.54 18.69 6.43
CA ARG A 2 3.64 19.04 7.86
C ARG A 2 2.66 18.24 8.69
N LEU A 3 3.17 17.55 9.70
CA LEU A 3 2.38 16.77 10.66
C LEU A 3 2.44 17.33 12.09
N ASP A 4 3.09 18.50 12.28
CA ASP A 4 3.23 19.13 13.59
C ASP A 4 1.86 19.50 14.18
N GLY A 5 1.65 19.12 15.44
CA GLY A 5 0.40 19.39 16.14
C GLY A 5 -0.83 18.62 15.65
N ARG A 6 -0.67 17.70 14.68
CA ARG A 6 -1.77 16.83 14.23
C ARG A 6 -2.08 15.75 15.26
N ARG A 7 -3.36 15.41 15.37
CA ARG A 7 -3.77 14.27 16.21
C ARG A 7 -3.22 12.95 15.66
N GLU A 8 -3.02 12.00 16.52
CA GLU A 8 -2.82 10.61 16.15
C GLU A 8 -4.15 9.87 16.10
N SER A 9 -4.29 8.91 15.18
CA SER A 9 -5.43 8.01 15.15
C SER A 9 -5.37 7.04 16.35
N SER A 10 -6.53 6.72 16.90
CA SER A 10 -6.70 5.64 17.89
C SER A 10 -6.97 4.28 17.25
N ASN A 11 -7.20 4.22 15.91
CA ASN A 11 -7.45 2.98 15.18
C ASN A 11 -6.13 2.30 14.82
N VAL A 12 -5.28 2.04 15.84
CA VAL A 12 -3.94 1.50 15.65
C VAL A 12 -3.71 0.33 16.61
N GLU A 13 -3.19 -0.76 16.08
CA GLU A 13 -2.64 -1.87 16.84
C GLU A 13 -1.11 -1.85 16.69
N ASP A 14 -0.39 -1.46 17.73
CA ASP A 14 1.06 -1.54 17.74
C ASP A 14 1.49 -2.94 18.18
N ARG A 15 1.92 -3.74 17.20
CA ARG A 15 2.40 -5.12 17.39
C ARG A 15 3.91 -5.24 17.21
N ARG A 16 4.63 -4.11 17.19
CA ARG A 16 6.10 -4.12 17.13
C ARG A 16 6.63 -4.81 18.39
N GLY A 17 7.71 -5.58 18.27
CA GLY A 17 8.27 -6.35 19.36
C GLY A 17 7.48 -7.59 19.79
N LEU A 18 6.32 -7.88 19.22
CA LEU A 18 5.61 -9.12 19.47
C LEU A 18 6.15 -10.21 18.55
N SER A 19 6.79 -11.24 19.13
CA SER A 19 7.22 -12.41 18.35
C SER A 19 6.01 -13.17 17.80
N GLY A 20 5.94 -13.31 16.47
CA GLY A 20 4.84 -13.96 15.78
C GLY A 20 4.75 -15.46 16.03
N GLY A 21 4.21 -15.86 17.18
CA GLY A 21 3.82 -17.23 17.47
C GLY A 21 2.36 -17.45 17.14
N ALA A 22 2.00 -17.80 15.90
CA ALA A 22 0.65 -18.25 15.58
C ALA A 22 0.61 -19.18 14.36
N LYS A 23 -0.24 -20.18 14.42
CA LYS A 23 -0.44 -21.22 13.41
C LYS A 23 -1.02 -20.62 12.13
N ALA A 24 -0.38 -20.89 10.99
CA ALA A 24 -0.81 -20.46 9.66
C ALA A 24 -2.17 -21.07 9.28
N GLY A 25 -3.12 -20.22 8.92
CA GLY A 25 -4.30 -20.57 8.15
C GLY A 25 -4.09 -20.10 6.71
N ILE A 26 -4.11 -21.02 5.75
CA ILE A 26 -3.95 -20.72 4.32
C ILE A 26 -5.32 -20.31 3.76
N GLY A 27 -5.43 -19.11 3.20
CA GLY A 27 -6.59 -18.73 2.41
C GLY A 27 -6.71 -17.24 2.12
N GLY A 28 -6.38 -16.82 0.90
CA GLY A 28 -6.74 -15.50 0.36
C GLY A 28 -5.82 -14.99 -0.73
N ILE A 29 -6.37 -14.69 -1.89
CA ILE A 29 -5.64 -14.29 -3.12
C ILE A 29 -5.09 -12.85 -3.03
N GLY A 30 -5.57 -12.01 -2.09
CA GLY A 30 -5.21 -10.60 -1.98
C GLY A 30 -3.78 -10.28 -1.50
N GLY A 31 -3.12 -11.21 -0.78
CA GLY A 31 -1.75 -10.99 -0.28
C GLY A 31 -0.63 -11.25 -1.31
N ILE A 32 -0.97 -11.80 -2.49
CA ILE A 32 0.02 -12.22 -3.49
C ILE A 32 0.58 -11.03 -4.28
N ILE A 33 -0.14 -9.92 -4.32
CA ILE A 33 0.16 -8.80 -5.23
C ILE A 33 1.43 -8.05 -4.82
N ILE A 34 1.65 -7.85 -3.52
CA ILE A 34 2.80 -7.09 -3.00
C ILE A 34 4.05 -7.98 -2.81
N ILE A 35 3.88 -9.28 -2.56
CA ILE A 35 4.99 -10.24 -2.52
C ILE A 35 5.79 -10.21 -3.85
N ALA A 36 5.13 -9.98 -4.97
CA ALA A 36 5.78 -9.85 -6.27
C ALA A 36 6.76 -8.66 -6.33
N LEU A 37 6.42 -7.52 -5.71
CA LEU A 37 7.24 -6.31 -5.77
C LEU A 37 8.61 -6.52 -5.10
N PHE A 38 8.60 -7.07 -3.90
CA PHE A 38 9.83 -7.21 -3.09
C PHE A 38 10.69 -8.40 -3.51
N THR A 39 10.05 -9.50 -3.92
CA THR A 39 10.75 -10.69 -4.44
C THR A 39 11.47 -10.41 -5.74
N PHE A 40 10.85 -9.58 -6.57
CA PHE A 40 11.41 -9.16 -7.83
C PHE A 40 12.69 -8.34 -7.64
N LEU A 41 12.75 -7.48 -6.62
CA LEU A 41 13.94 -6.71 -6.25
C LEU A 41 15.11 -7.57 -5.79
N GLN A 42 14.87 -8.80 -5.34
CA GLN A 42 15.90 -9.75 -4.91
C GLN A 42 16.28 -10.77 -6.00
N GLY A 43 15.75 -10.67 -7.20
CA GLY A 43 16.09 -11.54 -8.34
C GLY A 43 15.49 -12.95 -8.28
N GLY A 44 14.43 -13.16 -7.46
CA GLY A 44 13.79 -14.45 -7.27
C GLY A 44 12.56 -14.65 -8.18
N ASN A 45 12.24 -15.92 -8.46
CA ASN A 45 11.00 -16.30 -9.14
C ASN A 45 9.87 -16.38 -8.09
N VAL A 46 8.70 -15.80 -8.39
CA VAL A 46 7.53 -15.74 -7.47
C VAL A 46 7.15 -17.12 -6.92
N GLY A 47 7.28 -18.18 -7.72
CA GLY A 47 7.02 -19.57 -7.29
C GLY A 47 8.00 -20.09 -6.24
N ASP A 48 9.26 -19.72 -6.33
CA ASP A 48 10.33 -20.17 -5.41
C ASP A 48 10.26 -19.42 -4.07
N VAL A 49 9.73 -18.20 -4.07
CA VAL A 49 9.61 -17.39 -2.86
C VAL A 49 8.44 -17.79 -2.01
N VAL A 50 7.28 -18.10 -2.59
CA VAL A 50 6.16 -18.67 -1.84
C VAL A 50 6.59 -19.95 -1.13
N ASN A 51 7.36 -20.82 -1.79
CA ASN A 51 7.90 -22.03 -1.18
C ASN A 51 8.99 -21.75 -0.12
N ASN A 52 9.88 -20.77 -0.34
CA ASN A 52 10.92 -20.41 0.64
C ASN A 52 10.36 -19.67 1.87
N VAL A 53 9.37 -18.80 1.70
CA VAL A 53 8.70 -18.12 2.82
C VAL A 53 7.94 -19.13 3.68
N VAL A 54 7.23 -20.10 3.07
CA VAL A 54 6.54 -21.17 3.80
C VAL A 54 7.53 -22.08 4.56
N GLN A 55 8.71 -22.36 4.00
CA GLN A 55 9.71 -23.18 4.68
C GLN A 55 10.48 -22.43 5.78
N GLN A 56 10.74 -21.13 5.63
CA GLN A 56 11.40 -20.33 6.68
C GLN A 56 10.49 -20.03 7.87
N THR A 57 9.17 -19.88 7.66
CA THR A 57 8.20 -19.72 8.75
C THR A 57 8.04 -20.96 9.63
N MET A 58 8.44 -22.13 9.14
CA MET A 58 8.41 -23.37 9.94
C MET A 58 9.63 -23.58 10.83
N GLN A 59 10.70 -22.79 10.72
CA GLN A 59 11.98 -23.01 11.42
C GLN A 59 12.44 -21.84 12.32
N ALA A 60 11.62 -20.81 12.52
CA ALA A 60 12.02 -19.70 13.41
C ALA A 60 11.94 -20.10 14.89
N PRO A 61 13.00 -19.84 15.70
CA PRO A 61 12.98 -20.09 17.13
C PRO A 61 11.98 -19.14 17.82
N THR A 62 11.31 -19.66 18.84
CA THR A 62 10.43 -18.90 19.73
C THR A 62 11.32 -18.09 20.69
N GLU A 63 11.66 -16.86 20.35
CA GLU A 63 12.28 -15.94 21.30
C GLU A 63 11.20 -15.21 22.10
N THR A 64 11.38 -15.21 23.42
CA THR A 64 10.52 -14.53 24.39
C THR A 64 10.66 -13.01 24.26
N VAL A 65 9.53 -12.32 24.27
CA VAL A 65 9.41 -10.86 24.22
C VAL A 65 10.17 -10.22 25.38
N GLY A 66 11.26 -9.52 25.06
CA GLY A 66 11.80 -8.49 25.92
C GLY A 66 11.11 -7.16 25.56
N GLU A 67 11.00 -6.22 26.50
CA GLU A 67 10.63 -4.85 26.21
C GLU A 67 11.62 -4.30 25.16
N GLU A 68 11.21 -4.27 23.88
CA GLU A 68 12.05 -3.66 22.85
C GLU A 68 12.05 -2.15 23.05
N ASN A 69 13.23 -1.62 23.35
CA ASN A 69 13.46 -0.18 23.34
C ASN A 69 13.53 0.26 21.87
N PHE A 70 12.41 0.71 21.32
CA PHE A 70 12.38 1.32 19.98
C PHE A 70 13.25 2.59 19.98
N THR A 71 13.98 2.77 18.88
CA THR A 71 14.77 3.98 18.69
C THR A 71 13.86 5.22 18.59
N GLU A 72 14.41 6.41 18.84
CA GLU A 72 13.67 7.67 18.68
C GLU A 72 13.11 7.81 17.26
N GLU A 73 13.90 7.45 16.23
CA GLU A 73 13.47 7.42 14.83
C GLU A 73 12.28 6.49 14.58
N GLU A 74 12.28 5.27 15.15
CA GLU A 74 11.15 4.33 15.04
C GLU A 74 9.90 4.82 15.74
N GLN A 75 10.05 5.55 16.86
CA GLN A 75 8.93 6.17 17.57
C GLN A 75 8.33 7.32 16.76
N GLU A 76 9.19 8.16 16.17
CA GLU A 76 8.77 9.27 15.31
C GLU A 76 8.03 8.76 14.06
N LEU A 77 8.59 7.76 13.36
CA LEU A 77 7.92 7.12 12.22
C LEU A 77 6.56 6.51 12.60
N ALA A 78 6.47 5.86 13.76
CA ALA A 78 5.20 5.33 14.25
C ALA A 78 4.17 6.44 14.52
N SER A 79 4.60 7.54 15.13
CA SER A 79 3.77 8.74 15.35
C SER A 79 3.31 9.31 14.01
N ASP A 80 4.20 9.47 13.05
CA ASP A 80 3.87 9.97 11.71
C ASP A 80 2.84 9.07 11.00
N CYS A 81 3.01 7.75 11.04
CA CYS A 81 2.02 6.82 10.49
C CYS A 81 0.64 6.98 11.12
N LYS A 82 0.56 7.16 12.44
CA LYS A 82 -0.69 7.41 13.17
C LYS A 82 -1.33 8.74 12.79
N LYS A 83 -0.54 9.80 12.60
CA LYS A 83 -1.03 11.12 12.15
C LYS A 83 -1.52 11.08 10.71
N ILE A 84 -0.82 10.37 9.83
CA ILE A 84 -1.24 10.15 8.45
C ILE A 84 -2.55 9.37 8.40
N LEU A 85 -2.69 8.31 9.19
CA LEU A 85 -3.96 7.58 9.28
C LEU A 85 -5.10 8.49 9.74
N ALA A 86 -4.86 9.33 10.76
CA ALA A 86 -5.85 10.30 11.24
C ALA A 86 -6.27 11.30 10.15
N SER A 87 -5.32 11.75 9.33
CA SER A 87 -5.61 12.59 8.16
C SER A 87 -6.49 11.86 7.14
N THR A 88 -6.20 10.58 6.83
CA THR A 88 -7.04 9.80 5.93
C THR A 88 -8.45 9.61 6.46
N GLU A 89 -8.61 9.40 7.78
CA GLU A 89 -9.93 9.32 8.43
C GLU A 89 -10.74 10.62 8.24
N GLU A 90 -10.13 11.78 8.46
CA GLU A 90 -10.76 13.09 8.31
C GLU A 90 -11.19 13.35 6.87
N VAL A 91 -10.28 13.14 5.93
CA VAL A 91 -10.53 13.36 4.50
C VAL A 91 -11.62 12.42 3.99
N TRP A 92 -11.51 11.12 4.23
CA TRP A 92 -12.46 10.15 3.69
C TRP A 92 -13.84 10.26 4.35
N THR A 93 -13.92 10.64 5.63
CA THR A 93 -15.22 10.97 6.27
C THR A 93 -15.91 12.10 5.50
N ARG A 94 -15.18 13.16 5.16
CA ARG A 94 -15.70 14.29 4.39
C ARG A 94 -16.09 13.88 2.98
N VAL A 95 -15.23 13.15 2.28
CA VAL A 95 -15.49 12.69 0.90
C VAL A 95 -16.72 11.78 0.84
N PHE A 96 -16.89 10.86 1.80
CA PHE A 96 -18.07 9.98 1.85
C PHE A 96 -19.35 10.78 2.07
N GLN A 97 -19.33 11.76 2.99
CA GLN A 97 -20.48 12.64 3.25
C GLN A 97 -20.83 13.46 2.00
N ASP A 98 -19.86 14.09 1.36
CA ASP A 98 -20.09 14.96 0.21
C ASP A 98 -20.60 14.19 -1.02
N ASN A 99 -20.29 12.89 -1.14
CA ASN A 99 -20.75 12.03 -2.23
C ASN A 99 -21.99 11.18 -1.87
N GLY A 100 -22.50 11.27 -0.64
CA GLY A 100 -23.68 10.51 -0.20
C GLY A 100 -23.43 9.00 -0.11
N TRP A 101 -22.19 8.57 0.19
CA TRP A 101 -21.80 7.15 0.26
C TRP A 101 -22.04 6.52 1.63
N GLY A 102 -22.70 7.23 2.54
CA GLY A 102 -22.94 6.80 3.91
C GLY A 102 -21.78 7.12 4.85
N GLU A 103 -21.69 6.40 5.95
CA GLU A 103 -20.64 6.57 6.94
C GLU A 103 -19.37 5.86 6.51
N TYR A 104 -18.23 6.58 6.55
CA TYR A 104 -16.92 5.99 6.29
C TYR A 104 -16.51 5.06 7.44
N GLN A 105 -16.22 3.82 7.12
CA GLN A 105 -15.73 2.82 8.07
C GLN A 105 -14.21 2.91 8.13
N TYR A 106 -13.67 3.23 9.30
CA TYR A 106 -12.23 3.37 9.48
C TYR A 106 -11.51 2.01 9.45
N PRO A 107 -10.42 1.89 8.71
CA PRO A 107 -9.55 0.72 8.81
C PRO A 107 -8.68 0.80 10.08
N THR A 108 -8.14 -0.33 10.51
CA THR A 108 -7.13 -0.37 11.59
C THR A 108 -5.73 -0.43 10.99
N LEU A 109 -4.83 0.42 11.44
CA LEU A 109 -3.39 0.33 11.15
C LEU A 109 -2.72 -0.65 12.11
N VAL A 110 -2.05 -1.65 11.59
CA VAL A 110 -1.20 -2.58 12.35
C VAL A 110 0.26 -2.26 12.08
N LEU A 111 0.96 -1.75 13.09
CA LEU A 111 2.42 -1.60 13.05
C LEU A 111 3.05 -2.91 13.52
N PHE A 112 4.01 -3.44 12.76
CA PHE A 112 4.67 -4.69 13.10
C PHE A 112 6.17 -4.64 12.80
N THR A 113 6.92 -5.64 13.24
CA THR A 113 8.35 -5.82 12.95
C THR A 113 8.58 -7.20 12.37
N ASN A 114 9.24 -7.28 11.23
CA ASN A 114 9.68 -8.48 10.52
C ASN A 114 8.55 -9.38 10.00
N GLN A 115 7.59 -9.77 10.82
CA GLN A 115 6.55 -10.74 10.45
C GLN A 115 5.23 -10.44 11.14
N VAL A 116 4.12 -10.64 10.41
CA VAL A 116 2.76 -10.49 10.93
C VAL A 116 1.81 -11.52 10.31
N ASN A 117 0.76 -11.89 11.05
CA ASN A 117 -0.36 -12.67 10.55
C ASN A 117 -1.59 -11.76 10.37
N SER A 118 -2.23 -11.90 9.20
CA SER A 118 -3.48 -11.23 8.84
C SER A 118 -4.53 -12.26 8.42
N ALA A 119 -5.77 -11.83 8.23
CA ALA A 119 -6.80 -12.69 7.64
C ALA A 119 -6.51 -13.06 6.17
N CYS A 120 -5.61 -12.32 5.50
CA CYS A 120 -5.16 -12.60 4.13
C CYS A 120 -3.94 -13.55 4.08
N GLY A 121 -3.42 -13.98 5.22
CA GLY A 121 -2.26 -14.85 5.36
C GLY A 121 -1.14 -14.23 6.18
N SER A 122 -0.01 -14.96 6.26
CA SER A 122 1.21 -14.47 6.92
C SER A 122 2.01 -13.60 5.95
N ALA A 123 2.56 -12.50 6.45
CA ALA A 123 3.42 -11.60 5.70
C ALA A 123 4.71 -11.31 6.48
N THR A 124 5.80 -11.06 5.73
CA THR A 124 7.07 -10.60 6.29
C THR A 124 7.35 -9.16 5.85
N ALA A 125 8.32 -8.49 6.46
CA ALA A 125 8.77 -7.16 6.06
C ALA A 125 9.10 -7.04 4.54
N ALA A 126 9.46 -8.17 3.91
CA ALA A 126 9.75 -8.23 2.48
C ALA A 126 8.51 -7.97 1.58
N VAL A 127 7.30 -8.10 2.12
CA VAL A 127 6.05 -7.82 1.40
C VAL A 127 5.84 -6.32 1.22
N GLY A 128 6.38 -5.48 2.11
CA GLY A 128 6.06 -4.06 2.21
C GLY A 128 4.73 -3.81 2.92
N PRO A 129 4.28 -2.56 2.98
CA PRO A 129 2.93 -2.21 3.44
C PRO A 129 1.85 -2.89 2.60
N PHE A 130 0.73 -3.26 3.22
CA PHE A 130 -0.39 -3.87 2.49
C PHE A 130 -1.73 -3.68 3.21
N TYR A 131 -2.80 -3.64 2.45
CA TYR A 131 -4.17 -3.70 2.96
C TYR A 131 -4.73 -5.13 2.85
N CYS A 132 -5.39 -5.60 3.90
CA CYS A 132 -6.09 -6.88 3.89
C CYS A 132 -7.60 -6.66 4.00
N SER A 133 -8.34 -6.99 2.95
CA SER A 133 -9.80 -6.87 2.93
C SER A 133 -10.51 -7.89 3.83
N GLY A 134 -9.84 -8.98 4.19
CA GLY A 134 -10.40 -10.03 5.04
C GLY A 134 -10.60 -9.59 6.50
N ASP A 135 -9.81 -8.65 6.99
CA ASP A 135 -9.92 -8.07 8.34
C ASP A 135 -9.99 -6.54 8.34
N GLN A 136 -9.97 -5.91 7.15
CA GLN A 136 -10.04 -4.47 6.94
C GLN A 136 -8.92 -3.71 7.67
N LYS A 137 -7.71 -4.27 7.63
CA LYS A 137 -6.54 -3.69 8.28
C LYS A 137 -5.45 -3.34 7.28
N LEU A 138 -4.77 -2.24 7.57
CA LEU A 138 -3.54 -1.82 6.92
C LEU A 138 -2.34 -2.31 7.75
N TYR A 139 -1.39 -2.96 7.14
CA TYR A 139 -0.21 -3.52 7.78
C TYR A 139 1.05 -2.80 7.33
N VAL A 140 1.85 -2.30 8.27
CA VAL A 140 3.08 -1.54 7.99
C VAL A 140 4.21 -2.02 8.88
N ASP A 141 5.30 -2.49 8.26
CA ASP A 141 6.60 -2.60 8.92
C ASP A 141 7.38 -1.30 8.69
N LEU A 142 7.73 -0.61 9.78
CA LEU A 142 8.41 0.69 9.68
C LEU A 142 9.78 0.61 9.00
N SER A 143 10.41 -0.57 8.99
CA SER A 143 11.67 -0.78 8.27
C SER A 143 11.55 -0.56 6.76
N PHE A 144 10.35 -0.65 6.20
CA PHE A 144 10.09 -0.30 4.80
C PHE A 144 10.51 1.15 4.51
N PHE A 145 10.14 2.10 5.36
CA PHE A 145 10.44 3.52 5.16
C PHE A 145 11.94 3.81 5.31
N THR A 146 12.60 3.22 6.30
CA THR A 146 14.04 3.41 6.49
C THR A 146 14.87 2.76 5.37
N GLN A 147 14.34 1.72 4.71
CA GLN A 147 14.99 1.03 3.61
C GLN A 147 14.69 1.61 2.22
N MET A 148 13.70 2.50 2.10
CA MET A 148 13.20 3.05 0.83
C MET A 148 14.33 3.66 -0.01
N LYS A 149 15.21 4.49 0.58
CA LYS A 149 16.36 5.08 -0.10
C LYS A 149 17.31 4.01 -0.67
N ARG A 150 17.62 3.00 0.15
CA ARG A 150 18.57 1.93 -0.23
C ARG A 150 17.99 1.05 -1.33
N GLN A 151 16.72 0.72 -1.26
CA GLN A 151 16.09 -0.26 -2.15
C GLN A 151 15.54 0.37 -3.42
N LEU A 152 14.90 1.52 -3.32
CA LEU A 152 14.22 2.20 -4.42
C LEU A 152 15.04 3.37 -5.00
N GLY A 153 16.04 3.88 -4.25
CA GLY A 153 16.80 5.06 -4.63
C GLY A 153 16.03 6.37 -4.42
N VAL A 154 14.91 6.33 -3.71
CA VAL A 154 14.06 7.48 -3.40
C VAL A 154 14.35 7.94 -1.97
N GLU A 155 14.67 9.20 -1.79
CA GLU A 155 14.73 9.78 -0.45
C GLU A 155 13.31 9.88 0.13
N GLY A 156 13.10 9.15 1.24
CA GLY A 156 11.86 9.26 1.99
C GLY A 156 11.69 10.68 2.54
N ASN A 157 10.47 11.16 2.50
CA ASN A 157 10.01 12.29 3.29
C ASN A 157 8.61 11.96 3.80
N THR A 158 8.08 12.78 4.67
CA THR A 158 6.75 12.57 5.26
C THR A 158 5.66 12.33 4.21
N PHE A 159 5.70 13.03 3.07
CA PHE A 159 4.71 12.85 2.01
C PHE A 159 4.89 11.52 1.25
N ALA A 160 6.11 11.06 1.04
CA ALA A 160 6.35 9.74 0.45
C ALA A 160 5.79 8.62 1.34
N TYR A 161 5.94 8.71 2.67
CA TYR A 161 5.33 7.78 3.62
C TYR A 161 3.80 7.89 3.60
N ALA A 162 3.29 9.12 3.56
CA ALA A 162 1.87 9.40 3.48
C ALA A 162 1.23 8.84 2.19
N TYR A 163 1.92 8.96 1.05
CA TYR A 163 1.47 8.35 -0.21
C TYR A 163 1.31 6.83 -0.10
N VAL A 164 2.27 6.12 0.50
CA VAL A 164 2.16 4.67 0.70
C VAL A 164 0.94 4.32 1.54
N ILE A 165 0.76 4.98 2.69
CA ILE A 165 -0.40 4.73 3.56
C ILE A 165 -1.70 5.08 2.84
N ALA A 166 -1.76 6.21 2.15
CA ALA A 166 -2.94 6.64 1.40
C ALA A 166 -3.27 5.71 0.22
N HIS A 167 -2.27 5.08 -0.41
CA HIS A 167 -2.46 4.07 -1.44
C HIS A 167 -3.14 2.82 -0.86
N GLU A 168 -2.67 2.31 0.27
CA GLU A 168 -3.30 1.16 0.94
C GLU A 168 -4.72 1.48 1.45
N ILE A 169 -4.94 2.73 1.89
CA ILE A 169 -6.29 3.24 2.16
C ILE A 169 -7.12 3.30 0.88
N GLY A 170 -6.52 3.56 -0.28
CA GLY A 170 -7.17 3.46 -1.59
C GLY A 170 -7.81 2.08 -1.82
N HIS A 171 -7.10 1.00 -1.49
CA HIS A 171 -7.65 -0.36 -1.53
C HIS A 171 -8.81 -0.57 -0.53
N HIS A 172 -8.74 0.08 0.64
CA HIS A 172 -9.87 0.08 1.57
C HIS A 172 -11.11 0.79 0.98
N ILE A 173 -10.92 1.92 0.30
CA ILE A 173 -12.01 2.60 -0.43
C ILE A 173 -12.59 1.71 -1.54
N GLU A 174 -11.74 1.02 -2.31
CA GLU A 174 -12.18 0.05 -3.31
C GLU A 174 -12.99 -1.09 -2.70
N TYR A 175 -12.61 -1.55 -1.51
CA TYR A 175 -13.37 -2.55 -0.75
C TYR A 175 -14.74 -2.01 -0.33
N LEU A 176 -14.80 -0.83 0.30
CA LEU A 176 -16.04 -0.21 0.77
C LEU A 176 -17.01 0.10 -0.37
N THR A 177 -16.50 0.51 -1.54
CA THR A 177 -17.30 0.77 -2.75
C THR A 177 -17.67 -0.49 -3.52
N GLY A 178 -17.17 -1.65 -3.10
CA GLY A 178 -17.39 -2.95 -3.75
C GLY A 178 -16.59 -3.16 -5.04
N THR A 179 -15.74 -2.22 -5.41
CA THR A 179 -14.89 -2.29 -6.61
C THR A 179 -13.88 -3.44 -6.50
N LEU A 180 -13.22 -3.57 -5.34
CA LEU A 180 -12.23 -4.61 -5.08
C LEU A 180 -12.83 -6.01 -5.24
N ASN A 181 -14.00 -6.25 -4.64
CA ASN A 181 -14.67 -7.55 -4.70
C ASN A 181 -15.10 -7.92 -6.12
N LYS A 182 -15.63 -6.96 -6.88
CA LYS A 182 -16.00 -7.16 -8.30
C LYS A 182 -14.77 -7.47 -9.16
N ALA A 183 -13.68 -6.75 -8.95
CA ALA A 183 -12.44 -6.97 -9.66
C ALA A 183 -11.85 -8.35 -9.37
N HIS A 184 -11.78 -8.77 -8.09
CA HIS A 184 -11.32 -10.11 -7.72
C HIS A 184 -12.18 -11.21 -8.31
N GLN A 185 -13.51 -11.04 -8.34
CA GLN A 185 -14.40 -11.98 -8.99
C GLN A 185 -14.12 -12.09 -10.50
N ALA A 186 -13.90 -10.96 -11.19
CA ALA A 186 -13.56 -10.95 -12.60
C ALA A 186 -12.20 -11.58 -12.88
N MET A 187 -11.19 -11.33 -12.04
CA MET A 187 -9.86 -11.94 -12.14
C MET A 187 -9.91 -13.46 -12.05
N ASN A 188 -10.79 -14.02 -11.19
CA ASN A 188 -10.97 -15.46 -11.03
C ASN A 188 -11.68 -16.14 -12.21
N GLN A 189 -12.29 -15.37 -13.11
CA GLN A 189 -13.10 -15.85 -14.24
C GLN A 189 -12.42 -15.63 -15.60
N THR A 190 -11.18 -15.16 -15.62
CA THR A 190 -10.48 -14.82 -16.86
C THR A 190 -9.08 -15.44 -16.94
N ASP A 191 -8.40 -15.28 -18.07
CA ASP A 191 -7.01 -15.70 -18.25
C ASP A 191 -6.03 -14.83 -17.45
N LYS A 192 -4.79 -15.30 -17.31
CA LYS A 192 -3.77 -14.66 -16.49
C LYS A 192 -3.43 -13.22 -16.93
N VAL A 193 -3.36 -12.97 -18.24
CA VAL A 193 -3.03 -11.64 -18.76
C VAL A 193 -4.16 -10.66 -18.46
N SER A 194 -5.40 -11.05 -18.74
CA SER A 194 -6.58 -10.27 -18.41
C SER A 194 -6.73 -10.03 -16.89
N ALA A 195 -6.45 -11.05 -16.08
CA ALA A 195 -6.42 -10.90 -14.61
C ALA A 195 -5.36 -9.88 -14.16
N ASN A 196 -4.15 -9.92 -14.73
CA ASN A 196 -3.11 -8.93 -14.47
C ASN A 196 -3.55 -7.51 -14.85
N GLN A 197 -4.22 -7.34 -16.00
CA GLN A 197 -4.75 -6.03 -16.41
C GLN A 197 -5.83 -5.49 -15.47
N ILE A 198 -6.66 -6.37 -14.89
CA ILE A 198 -7.63 -5.99 -13.85
C ILE A 198 -6.89 -5.57 -12.58
N SER A 199 -5.83 -6.29 -12.18
CA SER A 199 -4.96 -5.92 -11.06
C SER A 199 -4.37 -4.52 -11.25
N VAL A 200 -3.78 -4.25 -12.43
CA VAL A 200 -3.27 -2.90 -12.75
C VAL A 200 -4.34 -1.83 -12.61
N ARG A 201 -5.58 -2.09 -12.99
CA ARG A 201 -6.68 -1.11 -12.82
C ARG A 201 -6.97 -0.82 -11.34
N LEU A 202 -6.93 -1.81 -10.46
CA LEU A 202 -7.04 -1.61 -9.01
C LEU A 202 -5.89 -0.75 -8.49
N GLU A 203 -4.67 -1.11 -8.79
CA GLU A 203 -3.49 -0.39 -8.33
C GLU A 203 -3.48 1.08 -8.74
N LEU A 204 -3.82 1.35 -10.01
CA LEU A 204 -3.93 2.72 -10.50
C LEU A 204 -5.11 3.49 -9.90
N LEU A 205 -6.19 2.79 -9.51
CA LEU A 205 -7.30 3.41 -8.79
C LEU A 205 -6.91 3.73 -7.35
N ALA A 206 -6.14 2.88 -6.69
CA ALA A 206 -5.57 3.17 -5.38
C ALA A 206 -4.60 4.35 -5.42
N ASP A 207 -3.75 4.46 -6.46
CA ASP A 207 -2.92 5.64 -6.69
C ASP A 207 -3.77 6.91 -6.90
N TYR A 208 -4.87 6.80 -7.66
CA TYR A 208 -5.82 7.89 -7.84
C TYR A 208 -6.43 8.33 -6.51
N TYR A 209 -6.88 7.40 -5.68
CA TYR A 209 -7.45 7.71 -4.36
C TYR A 209 -6.41 8.29 -3.41
N ALA A 210 -5.16 7.87 -3.47
CA ALA A 210 -4.08 8.53 -2.75
C ALA A 210 -3.91 9.99 -3.19
N GLY A 211 -4.04 10.27 -4.49
CA GLY A 211 -4.05 11.62 -5.03
C GLY A 211 -5.26 12.43 -4.56
N VAL A 212 -6.45 11.83 -4.57
CA VAL A 212 -7.68 12.47 -4.05
C VAL A 212 -7.52 12.82 -2.57
N TRP A 213 -6.99 11.89 -1.77
CA TRP A 213 -6.69 12.18 -0.37
C TRP A 213 -5.77 13.40 -0.24
N ALA A 214 -4.67 13.46 -0.98
CA ALA A 214 -3.73 14.56 -0.93
C ALA A 214 -4.36 15.90 -1.37
N HIS A 215 -5.27 15.89 -2.35
CA HIS A 215 -6.05 17.04 -2.78
C HIS A 215 -6.88 17.64 -1.64
N TYR A 216 -7.68 16.79 -0.98
CA TYR A 216 -8.54 17.23 0.12
C TYR A 216 -7.74 17.55 1.38
N GLU A 217 -6.68 16.81 1.67
CA GLU A 217 -5.79 17.08 2.80
C GLU A 217 -5.17 18.47 2.69
N ASP A 218 -4.68 18.83 1.50
CA ASP A 218 -4.13 20.18 1.29
C ASP A 218 -5.21 21.26 1.33
N ALA A 219 -6.38 21.02 0.74
CA ALA A 219 -7.49 21.95 0.78
C ALA A 219 -8.03 22.21 2.20
N MET A 220 -8.04 21.19 3.07
CA MET A 220 -8.56 21.26 4.43
C MET A 220 -7.55 21.78 5.44
N ASN A 221 -6.28 21.39 5.29
CA ASN A 221 -5.27 21.53 6.34
C ASN A 221 -4.02 22.32 5.91
N HIS A 222 -3.89 22.64 4.61
CA HIS A 222 -2.69 23.32 4.05
C HIS A 222 -1.39 22.65 4.49
N SER A 223 -1.38 21.33 4.52
CA SER A 223 -0.28 20.53 5.06
C SER A 223 0.83 20.27 4.05
N MET A 224 0.55 20.43 2.76
CA MET A 224 1.52 20.20 1.70
C MET A 224 2.58 21.29 1.65
N GLU A 225 3.80 20.86 1.38
CA GLU A 225 4.96 21.75 1.21
C GLU A 225 5.47 21.67 -0.24
N TYR A 226 6.26 22.67 -0.63
CA TYR A 226 6.85 22.69 -1.95
C TYR A 226 7.70 21.43 -2.20
N GLY A 227 7.43 20.73 -3.29
CA GLY A 227 8.13 19.50 -3.68
C GLY A 227 7.57 18.20 -3.09
N ASP A 228 6.55 18.26 -2.23
CA ASP A 228 5.95 17.04 -1.65
C ASP A 228 5.32 16.14 -2.70
N LEU A 229 4.49 16.70 -3.58
CA LEU A 229 3.88 15.94 -4.67
C LEU A 229 4.93 15.29 -5.56
N GLU A 230 6.00 16.00 -5.87
CA GLU A 230 7.12 15.49 -6.67
C GLU A 230 7.75 14.27 -6.02
N LYS A 231 7.91 14.26 -4.69
CA LYS A 231 8.44 13.10 -3.94
C LYS A 231 7.50 11.89 -4.00
N GLY A 232 6.20 12.11 -3.88
CA GLY A 232 5.20 11.05 -4.10
C GLY A 232 5.26 10.50 -5.53
N LEU A 233 5.38 11.37 -6.53
CA LEU A 233 5.50 10.97 -7.93
C LEU A 233 6.82 10.24 -8.25
N GLU A 234 7.94 10.61 -7.58
CA GLU A 234 9.22 9.89 -7.68
C GLU A 234 9.07 8.48 -7.11
N LEU A 235 8.40 8.33 -5.95
CA LEU A 235 8.16 7.02 -5.36
C LEU A 235 7.21 6.17 -6.22
N ALA A 236 6.09 6.73 -6.68
CA ALA A 236 5.17 6.05 -7.60
C ALA A 236 5.88 5.52 -8.86
N LYS A 237 6.82 6.31 -9.39
CA LYS A 237 7.68 5.89 -10.51
C LYS A 237 8.60 4.73 -10.13
N ALA A 238 9.24 4.79 -8.96
CA ALA A 238 10.24 3.81 -8.53
C ALA A 238 9.63 2.43 -8.18
N ILE A 239 8.32 2.37 -7.98
CA ILE A 239 7.58 1.14 -7.71
C ILE A 239 6.72 0.66 -8.90
N GLY A 240 6.90 1.24 -10.09
CA GLY A 240 6.29 0.74 -11.31
C GLY A 240 6.93 -0.56 -11.79
N ASP A 241 6.10 -1.49 -12.29
CA ASP A 241 6.54 -2.82 -12.73
C ASP A 241 7.62 -2.75 -13.81
N ASP A 242 7.53 -1.81 -14.73
CA ASP A 242 8.50 -1.64 -15.80
C ASP A 242 9.88 -1.23 -15.29
N TRP A 243 9.95 -0.37 -14.26
CA TRP A 243 11.20 0.04 -13.65
C TRP A 243 11.80 -1.09 -12.80
N LEU A 244 10.98 -1.73 -11.96
CA LEU A 244 11.39 -2.82 -11.09
C LEU A 244 11.89 -4.01 -11.89
N GLN A 245 11.17 -4.41 -12.95
CA GLN A 245 11.57 -5.52 -13.82
C GLN A 245 12.87 -5.22 -14.59
N LYS A 246 13.02 -4.01 -15.14
CA LYS A 246 14.27 -3.62 -15.78
C LYS A 246 15.45 -3.63 -14.82
N LYS A 247 15.27 -3.14 -13.59
CA LYS A 247 16.31 -3.13 -12.56
C LYS A 247 16.72 -4.54 -12.14
N ALA A 248 15.77 -5.46 -11.98
CA ALA A 248 16.01 -6.82 -11.51
C ALA A 248 16.49 -7.78 -12.62
N GLN A 249 15.94 -7.67 -13.85
CA GLN A 249 16.12 -8.65 -14.94
C GLN A 249 16.70 -8.04 -16.23
N GLY A 250 16.92 -6.73 -16.27
CA GLY A 250 17.38 -6.02 -17.47
C GLY A 250 16.29 -5.78 -18.52
N ARG A 251 15.08 -6.32 -18.35
CA ARG A 251 13.95 -6.17 -19.28
C ARG A 251 12.61 -6.12 -18.54
N ALA A 252 11.61 -5.53 -19.17
CA ALA A 252 10.23 -5.55 -18.71
C ALA A 252 9.37 -6.49 -19.57
N THR A 253 8.36 -7.12 -18.95
CA THR A 253 7.40 -8.01 -19.60
C THR A 253 5.99 -7.51 -19.29
N PRO A 254 5.39 -6.67 -20.17
CA PRO A 254 4.13 -5.98 -19.89
C PRO A 254 2.96 -6.90 -19.51
N GLU A 255 2.88 -8.10 -20.06
CA GLU A 255 1.84 -9.07 -19.77
C GLU A 255 1.88 -9.61 -18.32
N SER A 256 3.02 -9.45 -17.66
CA SER A 256 3.21 -9.85 -16.25
C SER A 256 3.00 -8.71 -15.25
N PHE A 257 2.73 -7.50 -15.71
CA PHE A 257 2.50 -6.35 -14.82
C PHE A 257 1.23 -6.54 -14.01
N THR A 258 1.32 -6.25 -12.73
CA THR A 258 0.22 -6.31 -11.77
C THR A 258 -0.05 -4.99 -11.09
N HIS A 259 0.94 -4.05 -11.11
CA HIS A 259 0.84 -2.72 -10.49
C HIS A 259 0.81 -1.60 -11.53
N GLY A 260 1.16 -1.88 -12.78
CA GLY A 260 1.25 -0.89 -13.84
C GLY A 260 2.64 -0.30 -14.03
N THR A 261 2.77 0.50 -15.07
CA THR A 261 4.03 1.17 -15.39
C THR A 261 4.28 2.38 -14.50
N SER A 262 5.54 2.77 -14.38
CA SER A 262 5.97 4.02 -13.72
C SER A 262 5.17 5.24 -14.16
N ASP A 263 4.91 5.37 -15.47
CA ASP A 263 4.18 6.52 -16.03
C ASP A 263 2.67 6.44 -15.74
N GLN A 264 2.07 5.24 -15.74
CA GLN A 264 0.67 5.06 -15.35
C GLN A 264 0.46 5.44 -13.89
N ARG A 265 1.26 4.92 -12.96
CA ARG A 265 1.17 5.20 -11.53
C ARG A 265 1.30 6.70 -11.24
N LYS A 266 2.32 7.35 -11.80
CA LYS A 266 2.48 8.81 -11.69
C LYS A 266 1.28 9.59 -12.21
N ARG A 267 0.76 9.20 -13.39
CA ARG A 267 -0.36 9.87 -14.03
C ARG A 267 -1.61 9.81 -13.18
N TRP A 268 -1.93 8.63 -12.62
CA TRP A 268 -3.13 8.46 -11.83
C TRP A 268 -3.05 9.12 -10.45
N LEU A 269 -1.91 9.04 -9.77
CA LEU A 269 -1.65 9.80 -8.54
C LEU A 269 -1.81 11.31 -8.77
N LYS A 270 -1.13 11.82 -9.80
CA LYS A 270 -1.20 13.25 -10.16
C LYS A 270 -2.63 13.68 -10.51
N ARG A 271 -3.35 12.88 -11.30
CA ARG A 271 -4.74 13.17 -11.68
C ARG A 271 -5.65 13.24 -10.46
N GLY A 272 -5.50 12.32 -9.50
CA GLY A 272 -6.24 12.36 -8.24
C GLY A 272 -6.01 13.65 -7.48
N PHE A 273 -4.74 14.05 -7.35
CA PHE A 273 -4.35 15.30 -6.70
C PHE A 273 -4.91 16.55 -7.42
N GLU A 274 -4.84 16.59 -8.74
CA GLU A 274 -5.31 17.77 -9.49
C GLU A 274 -6.83 17.93 -9.51
N THR A 275 -7.58 16.82 -9.43
CA THR A 275 -9.03 16.87 -9.65
C THR A 275 -9.88 16.66 -8.41
N GLY A 276 -9.47 15.77 -7.50
CA GLY A 276 -10.30 15.35 -6.34
C GLY A 276 -11.64 14.72 -6.74
N ASP A 277 -11.85 14.35 -8.02
CA ASP A 277 -13.16 13.95 -8.56
C ASP A 277 -13.47 12.47 -8.36
N MET A 278 -14.35 12.14 -7.41
CA MET A 278 -14.74 10.77 -7.08
C MET A 278 -15.52 10.02 -8.17
N ARG A 279 -15.92 10.67 -9.28
CA ARG A 279 -16.53 10.02 -10.44
C ARG A 279 -15.52 9.38 -11.37
N THR A 280 -14.25 9.72 -11.24
CA THR A 280 -13.16 9.13 -12.04
C THR A 280 -12.84 7.70 -11.57
N SER A 281 -12.72 6.78 -12.51
CA SER A 281 -12.33 5.40 -12.25
C SER A 281 -11.49 4.83 -13.39
N THR A 282 -10.47 4.04 -13.07
CA THR A 282 -9.67 3.27 -14.01
C THR A 282 -10.49 2.23 -14.76
N PHE A 283 -11.58 1.76 -14.15
CA PHE A 283 -12.52 0.80 -14.75
C PHE A 283 -13.45 1.44 -15.79
N ALA A 284 -13.59 2.77 -15.80
CA ALA A 284 -14.33 3.50 -16.83
C ALA A 284 -13.51 3.71 -18.12
N VAL A 285 -12.19 3.53 -18.08
CA VAL A 285 -11.32 3.63 -19.26
C VAL A 285 -11.51 2.37 -20.11
N GLN A 286 -12.04 2.57 -21.31
CA GLN A 286 -12.40 1.45 -22.21
C GLN A 286 -11.17 0.67 -22.70
N ASN A 287 -10.17 1.38 -23.22
CA ASN A 287 -8.95 0.77 -23.72
C ASN A 287 -7.87 0.74 -22.62
N TYR A 288 -7.36 -0.46 -22.32
CA TYR A 288 -6.30 -0.65 -21.33
C TYR A 288 -5.05 0.20 -21.61
N ASN A 289 -4.71 0.40 -22.88
CA ASN A 289 -3.53 1.18 -23.25
C ASN A 289 -3.68 2.70 -22.99
N ASP A 290 -4.87 3.17 -22.65
CA ASP A 290 -5.14 4.58 -22.32
C ASP A 290 -5.07 4.86 -20.81
N LEU A 291 -4.73 3.86 -20.00
CA LEU A 291 -4.57 3.97 -18.55
C LEU A 291 -3.38 4.83 -18.14
#